data_78d4f4f996860b96ff5e36bce6175650
#
_entry.id   78d4f4f996860b96ff5e36bce6175650
#
_cell.length_a   1.000
_cell.length_b   1.000
_cell.length_c   1.000
_cell.angle_alpha   90.00
_cell.angle_beta   90.00
_cell.angle_gamma   90.00
#
_symmetry.space_group_name_H-M   'P 1'
#
loop_
_entity.id
_entity.type
_entity.pdbx_description
1 polymer ?
#
loop_
_entity_poly.entity_id
_entity_poly.type
_entity_poly.pdbx_seq_one_letter_code
_entity_poly.pdbx_strand_id
1 'polypeptide(L)'
;AASDVYKRQNPDREGLKETPKRILKAYKEWFAGYNQNPLEILSKTFEEVEGYKEMISLKDVSFHSFCEHHFAPIVGKVHIGYIPNKKVVGLSKLARLVEVFARRLQVQEKMTAEIGNCLQTHLDCLGVGVIVEGEHHCMSSRGVKKHGSTMKTMHFTGIFLDDSEKKNEFIRSIS
;
A
#
# COMPACT_ATOMS: atom_id res chain seq x y z
N ALA A 1 13.06 -20.48 14.91
CA ALA A 1 13.12 -20.79 13.45
C ALA A 1 14.26 -20.03 12.75
N ALA A 2 14.42 -18.70 12.95
CA ALA A 2 15.56 -17.96 12.37
C ALA A 2 16.93 -18.48 12.88
N SER A 3 16.99 -18.99 14.12
CA SER A 3 18.22 -19.54 14.70
C SER A 3 18.74 -20.81 14.02
N ASP A 4 17.85 -21.60 13.36
CA ASP A 4 18.29 -22.84 12.70
C ASP A 4 19.01 -22.59 11.38
N VAL A 5 18.71 -21.49 10.69
CA VAL A 5 19.43 -21.09 9.48
C VAL A 5 20.85 -20.67 9.85
N TYR A 6 21.03 -19.96 10.97
CA TYR A 6 22.34 -19.57 11.47
C TYR A 6 23.18 -20.74 11.97
N LYS A 7 22.58 -21.77 12.57
CA LYS A 7 23.29 -22.96 13.08
C LYS A 7 23.97 -23.79 11.98
N ARG A 8 23.51 -23.66 10.72
CA ARG A 8 24.07 -24.40 9.57
C ARG A 8 25.09 -23.59 8.76
N GLN A 9 25.29 -22.32 9.12
CA GLN A 9 26.25 -21.43 8.47
C GLN A 9 27.41 -21.11 9.43
N ASN A 10 28.61 -20.96 8.90
CA ASN A 10 29.70 -20.41 9.70
C ASN A 10 29.42 -18.91 9.93
N PRO A 11 29.07 -18.47 11.16
CA PRO A 11 28.78 -17.07 11.45
C PRO A 11 29.97 -16.15 11.30
N ASP A 12 31.21 -16.70 11.34
CA ASP A 12 32.45 -15.95 11.26
C ASP A 12 32.85 -15.64 9.81
N ARG A 13 32.08 -16.11 8.81
CA ARG A 13 32.29 -15.69 7.41
C ARG A 13 32.22 -14.18 7.32
N GLU A 14 33.11 -13.60 6.53
CA GLU A 14 33.16 -12.14 6.29
C GLU A 14 31.76 -11.58 5.89
N GLY A 15 31.06 -12.25 4.98
CA GLY A 15 29.74 -11.83 4.52
C GLY A 15 28.65 -11.85 5.59
N LEU A 16 28.80 -12.58 6.71
CA LEU A 16 27.80 -12.70 7.77
C LEU A 16 28.09 -11.85 9.02
N LYS A 17 29.31 -11.41 9.24
CA LYS A 17 29.70 -10.64 10.44
C LYS A 17 28.84 -9.40 10.66
N GLU A 18 28.52 -8.66 9.60
CA GLU A 18 27.72 -7.44 9.66
C GLU A 18 26.21 -7.69 9.42
N THR A 19 25.80 -8.93 9.14
CA THR A 19 24.38 -9.24 8.78
C THR A 19 23.39 -8.82 9.86
N PRO A 20 23.60 -9.06 11.17
CA PRO A 20 22.65 -8.62 12.19
C PRO A 20 22.42 -7.11 12.18
N LYS A 21 23.50 -6.33 12.03
CA LYS A 21 23.43 -4.86 11.96
C LYS A 21 22.71 -4.39 10.70
N ARG A 22 22.98 -5.04 9.56
CA ARG A 22 22.33 -4.74 8.28
C ARG A 22 20.83 -5.05 8.34
N ILE A 23 20.42 -6.16 8.95
CA ILE A 23 19.01 -6.53 9.14
C ILE A 23 18.31 -5.47 9.99
N LEU A 24 18.87 -5.06 11.12
CA LEU A 24 18.26 -4.03 11.97
C LEU A 24 18.11 -2.70 11.26
N LYS A 25 19.09 -2.32 10.42
CA LYS A 25 18.99 -1.12 9.59
C LYS A 25 17.87 -1.25 8.54
N ALA A 26 17.80 -2.39 7.85
CA ALA A 26 16.76 -2.66 6.85
C ALA A 26 15.35 -2.65 7.47
N TYR A 27 15.16 -3.21 8.66
CA TYR A 27 13.88 -3.21 9.36
C TYR A 27 13.41 -1.80 9.72
N LYS A 28 14.30 -0.90 10.09
CA LYS A 28 13.95 0.50 10.34
C LYS A 28 13.39 1.19 9.10
N GLU A 29 13.87 0.82 7.92
CA GLU A 29 13.38 1.33 6.65
C GLU A 29 12.09 0.63 6.20
N TRP A 30 12.08 -0.71 6.24
CA TRP A 30 10.94 -1.52 5.79
C TRP A 30 9.69 -1.31 6.64
N PHE A 31 9.84 -1.00 7.92
CA PHE A 31 8.74 -0.78 8.85
C PHE A 31 8.60 0.68 9.30
N ALA A 32 9.13 1.62 8.50
CA ALA A 32 9.06 3.04 8.80
C ALA A 32 7.62 3.58 8.88
N GLY A 33 6.65 2.92 8.26
CA GLY A 33 5.25 3.31 8.27
C GLY A 33 4.60 3.31 9.66
N TYR A 34 5.13 2.53 10.61
CA TYR A 34 4.65 2.57 12.00
C TYR A 34 4.95 3.90 12.71
N ASN A 35 5.99 4.61 12.26
CA ASN A 35 6.43 5.88 12.85
C ASN A 35 5.91 7.10 12.08
N GLN A 36 5.02 6.90 11.11
CA GLN A 36 4.49 7.97 10.27
C GLN A 36 2.99 8.17 10.54
N ASN A 37 2.57 9.44 10.60
CA ASN A 37 1.18 9.81 10.77
C ASN A 37 0.56 10.11 9.40
N PRO A 38 -0.42 9.31 8.92
CA PRO A 38 -1.06 9.55 7.63
C PRO A 38 -1.79 10.90 7.57
N LEU A 39 -2.27 11.43 8.72
CA LEU A 39 -2.98 12.71 8.78
C LEU A 39 -2.08 13.89 8.43
N GLU A 40 -0.83 13.87 8.86
CA GLU A 40 0.15 14.92 8.53
C GLU A 40 0.44 14.95 7.03
N ILE A 41 0.42 13.78 6.36
CA ILE A 41 0.60 13.69 4.92
C ILE A 41 -0.58 14.32 4.17
N LEU A 42 -1.81 14.06 4.61
CA LEU A 42 -3.03 14.55 3.99
C LEU A 42 -3.41 15.98 4.40
N SER A 43 -2.74 16.58 5.38
CA SER A 43 -3.05 17.94 5.86
C SER A 43 -2.83 19.05 4.83
N LYS A 44 -1.97 18.82 3.82
CA LYS A 44 -1.72 19.78 2.75
C LYS A 44 -2.64 19.52 1.56
N THR A 45 -3.72 20.25 1.50
CA THR A 45 -4.73 20.21 0.44
C THR A 45 -4.79 21.54 -0.30
N PHE A 46 -5.42 21.55 -1.46
CA PHE A 46 -5.69 22.72 -2.28
C PHE A 46 -7.21 22.89 -2.41
N GLU A 47 -7.70 24.11 -2.20
CA GLU A 47 -9.12 24.45 -2.33
C GLU A 47 -9.43 25.13 -3.67
N GLU A 48 -8.42 25.68 -4.33
CA GLU A 48 -8.52 26.33 -5.63
C GLU A 48 -8.59 25.30 -6.76
N VAL A 49 -9.75 24.68 -6.93
CA VAL A 49 -9.98 23.65 -7.96
C VAL A 49 -11.01 24.11 -9.01
N GLU A 50 -11.42 25.38 -8.98
CA GLU A 50 -12.32 26.02 -9.95
C GLU A 50 -13.58 25.17 -10.26
N GLY A 51 -14.12 24.48 -9.25
CA GLY A 51 -15.31 23.66 -9.39
C GLY A 51 -15.08 22.30 -10.04
N TYR A 52 -13.85 21.79 -10.12
CA TYR A 52 -13.56 20.45 -10.61
C TYR A 52 -14.28 19.39 -9.76
N LYS A 53 -15.12 18.58 -10.40
CA LYS A 53 -15.98 17.57 -9.75
C LYS A 53 -15.76 16.17 -10.30
N GLU A 54 -14.90 16.01 -11.30
CA GLU A 54 -14.65 14.72 -11.90
C GLU A 54 -13.72 13.87 -11.02
N MET A 55 -13.67 12.58 -11.31
CA MET A 55 -12.79 11.65 -10.62
C MET A 55 -11.31 12.01 -10.86
N ILE A 56 -10.54 12.04 -9.80
CA ILE A 56 -9.08 12.11 -9.85
C ILE A 56 -8.56 10.72 -9.59
N SER A 57 -7.75 10.19 -10.50
CA SER A 57 -7.13 8.87 -10.34
C SER A 57 -5.61 8.93 -10.44
N LEU A 58 -4.96 8.14 -9.60
CA LEU A 58 -3.52 7.87 -9.64
C LEU A 58 -3.34 6.36 -9.74
N LYS A 59 -2.71 5.91 -10.82
CA LYS A 59 -2.50 4.48 -11.07
C LYS A 59 -1.03 4.09 -11.00
N ASP A 60 -0.82 2.78 -10.86
CA ASP A 60 0.51 2.15 -10.88
C ASP A 60 1.48 2.64 -9.79
N VAL A 61 0.96 3.03 -8.62
CA VAL A 61 1.81 3.36 -7.47
C VAL A 61 2.44 2.07 -6.94
N SER A 62 3.72 1.88 -7.22
CA SER A 62 4.45 0.71 -6.74
C SER A 62 4.57 0.71 -5.21
N PHE A 63 4.49 -0.47 -4.61
CA PHE A 63 4.70 -0.65 -3.18
C PHE A 63 5.49 -1.91 -2.85
N HIS A 64 6.13 -1.89 -1.70
CA HIS A 64 6.72 -3.04 -1.04
C HIS A 64 6.16 -3.13 0.37
N SER A 65 5.66 -4.29 0.74
CA SER A 65 5.15 -4.60 2.07
C SER A 65 5.64 -5.97 2.52
N PHE A 66 5.28 -6.37 3.72
CA PHE A 66 5.64 -7.67 4.29
C PHE A 66 4.42 -8.35 4.86
N CYS A 67 4.21 -9.59 4.45
CA CYS A 67 3.17 -10.46 5.00
C CYS A 67 3.38 -10.65 6.51
N GLU A 68 2.39 -10.31 7.32
CA GLU A 68 2.47 -10.42 8.78
C GLU A 68 2.65 -11.86 9.27
N HIS A 69 2.19 -12.86 8.48
CA HIS A 69 2.28 -14.27 8.85
C HIS A 69 3.69 -14.88 8.66
N HIS A 70 4.45 -14.40 7.65
CA HIS A 70 5.69 -15.07 7.24
C HIS A 70 6.89 -14.13 7.10
N PHE A 71 6.74 -12.82 7.29
CA PHE A 71 7.76 -11.83 6.99
C PHE A 71 8.26 -11.89 5.53
N ALA A 72 7.48 -12.49 4.64
CA ALA A 72 7.80 -12.56 3.23
C ALA A 72 7.32 -11.29 2.51
N PRO A 73 8.06 -10.80 1.50
CA PRO A 73 7.66 -9.61 0.76
C PRO A 73 6.30 -9.76 0.05
N ILE A 74 5.59 -8.66 -0.02
CA ILE A 74 4.45 -8.44 -0.92
C ILE A 74 4.86 -7.28 -1.82
N VAL A 75 4.89 -7.50 -3.11
CA VAL A 75 5.33 -6.49 -4.09
C VAL A 75 4.22 -6.28 -5.10
N GLY A 76 3.90 -5.03 -5.38
CA GLY A 76 2.80 -4.78 -6.28
C GLY A 76 2.53 -3.31 -6.59
N LYS A 77 1.29 -3.04 -6.94
CA LYS A 77 0.80 -1.72 -7.34
C LYS A 77 -0.50 -1.38 -6.62
N VAL A 78 -0.65 -0.11 -6.31
CA VAL A 78 -1.89 0.46 -5.78
C VAL A 78 -2.43 1.46 -6.78
N HIS A 79 -3.72 1.42 -6.99
CA HIS A 79 -4.48 2.38 -7.78
C HIS A 79 -5.49 3.05 -6.87
N ILE A 80 -5.53 4.38 -6.91
CA ILE A 80 -6.40 5.20 -6.08
C ILE A 80 -7.23 6.10 -6.99
N GLY A 81 -8.55 6.11 -6.80
CA GLY A 81 -9.45 7.07 -7.40
C GLY A 81 -10.28 7.75 -6.31
N TYR A 82 -10.52 9.04 -6.42
CA TYR A 82 -11.45 9.74 -5.53
C TYR A 82 -12.18 10.86 -6.27
N ILE A 83 -13.38 11.17 -5.82
CA ILE A 83 -14.17 12.30 -6.31
C ILE A 83 -14.10 13.40 -5.26
N PRO A 84 -13.47 14.55 -5.58
CA PRO A 84 -13.34 15.64 -4.62
C PRO A 84 -14.68 16.28 -4.31
N ASN A 85 -14.88 16.76 -3.08
CA ASN A 85 -15.99 17.64 -2.71
C ASN A 85 -15.56 19.12 -2.81
N LYS A 86 -14.58 19.53 -2.01
CA LYS A 86 -14.08 20.91 -1.96
C LYS A 86 -12.57 21.00 -2.08
N LYS A 87 -11.86 19.92 -1.76
CA LYS A 87 -10.40 19.90 -1.63
C LYS A 87 -9.81 18.80 -2.49
N VAL A 88 -8.66 19.10 -3.07
CA VAL A 88 -7.81 18.09 -3.72
C VAL A 88 -6.50 17.96 -2.97
N VAL A 89 -5.91 16.79 -3.07
CA VAL A 89 -4.60 16.49 -2.49
C VAL A 89 -3.56 16.30 -3.60
N GLY A 90 -2.34 16.75 -3.34
CA GLY A 90 -1.25 16.57 -4.29
C GLY A 90 -0.94 15.09 -4.54
N LEU A 91 -0.66 14.71 -5.80
CA LEU A 91 -0.40 13.32 -6.22
C LEU A 91 0.69 12.64 -5.37
N SER A 92 1.76 13.39 -5.04
CA SER A 92 2.83 12.87 -4.18
C SER A 92 2.37 12.50 -2.76
N LYS A 93 1.27 13.08 -2.28
CA LYS A 93 0.69 12.75 -0.97
C LYS A 93 -0.05 11.43 -1.01
N LEU A 94 -0.73 11.12 -2.11
CA LEU A 94 -1.35 9.81 -2.33
C LEU A 94 -0.30 8.70 -2.34
N ALA A 95 0.79 8.89 -3.08
CA ALA A 95 1.88 7.92 -3.11
C ALA A 95 2.54 7.74 -1.73
N ARG A 96 2.75 8.83 -0.98
CA ARG A 96 3.28 8.75 0.39
C ARG A 96 2.32 8.07 1.36
N LEU A 97 1.02 8.24 1.19
CA LEU A 97 0.01 7.54 1.98
C LEU A 97 0.11 6.03 1.78
N VAL A 98 0.27 5.58 0.52
CA VAL A 98 0.51 4.17 0.20
C VAL A 98 1.72 3.65 0.98
N GLU A 99 2.85 4.38 0.96
CA GLU A 99 4.07 4.00 1.69
C GLU A 99 3.84 3.88 3.19
N VAL A 100 3.06 4.78 3.81
CA VAL A 100 2.75 4.71 5.26
C VAL A 100 2.08 3.39 5.63
N PHE A 101 1.14 2.91 4.82
CA PHE A 101 0.44 1.67 5.09
C PHE A 101 1.21 0.44 4.59
N ALA A 102 1.92 0.54 3.47
CA ALA A 102 2.70 -0.56 2.93
C ALA A 102 3.92 -0.89 3.78
N ARG A 103 4.63 0.10 4.34
CA ARG A 103 5.81 -0.11 5.18
C ARG A 103 5.46 -0.55 6.60
N ARG A 104 4.68 -1.64 6.68
CA ARG A 104 4.23 -2.31 7.91
C ARG A 104 4.17 -3.80 7.66
N LEU A 105 3.95 -4.58 8.71
CA LEU A 105 3.49 -5.96 8.57
C LEU A 105 2.01 -5.91 8.19
N GLN A 106 1.64 -6.52 7.06
CA GLN A 106 0.30 -6.33 6.48
C GLN A 106 -0.38 -7.64 6.05
N VAL A 107 -1.69 -7.53 6.01
CA VAL A 107 -2.60 -8.34 5.20
C VAL A 107 -3.12 -7.42 4.09
N GLN A 108 -3.11 -7.85 2.85
CA GLN A 108 -3.41 -6.98 1.71
C GLN A 108 -4.82 -6.38 1.77
N GLU A 109 -5.80 -7.16 2.21
CA GLU A 109 -7.20 -6.72 2.38
C GLU A 109 -7.30 -5.56 3.38
N LYS A 110 -6.61 -5.70 4.52
CA LYS A 110 -6.55 -4.67 5.56
C LYS A 110 -5.88 -3.40 5.03
N MET A 111 -4.71 -3.52 4.38
CA MET A 111 -3.99 -2.39 3.80
C MET A 111 -4.86 -1.63 2.79
N THR A 112 -5.59 -2.35 1.93
CA THR A 112 -6.49 -1.77 0.92
C THR A 112 -7.58 -0.93 1.58
N ALA A 113 -8.21 -1.48 2.63
CA ALA A 113 -9.25 -0.79 3.38
C ALA A 113 -8.72 0.40 4.19
N GLU A 114 -7.56 0.26 4.83
CA GLU A 114 -6.91 1.34 5.61
C GLU A 114 -6.60 2.55 4.73
N ILE A 115 -6.07 2.36 3.53
CA ILE A 115 -5.81 3.44 2.56
C ILE A 115 -7.10 4.15 2.19
N GLY A 116 -8.14 3.42 1.78
CA GLY A 116 -9.41 3.99 1.34
C GLY A 116 -10.15 4.73 2.46
N ASN A 117 -10.26 4.14 3.65
CA ASN A 117 -10.91 4.75 4.80
C ASN A 117 -10.17 6.01 5.27
N CYS A 118 -8.83 5.98 5.25
CA CYS A 118 -8.02 7.14 5.60
C CYS A 118 -8.29 8.32 4.66
N LEU A 119 -8.33 8.08 3.35
CA LEU A 119 -8.66 9.11 2.36
C LEU A 119 -10.08 9.62 2.54
N GLN A 120 -11.08 8.73 2.65
CA GLN A 120 -12.48 9.11 2.84
C GLN A 120 -12.68 10.01 4.06
N THR A 121 -12.03 9.67 5.17
CA THR A 121 -12.20 10.39 6.44
C THR A 121 -11.53 11.77 6.43
N HIS A 122 -10.40 11.92 5.71
CA HIS A 122 -9.55 13.11 5.87
C HIS A 122 -9.52 14.05 4.68
N LEU A 123 -10.03 13.64 3.51
CA LEU A 123 -10.11 14.52 2.34
C LEU A 123 -11.49 15.17 2.16
N ASP A 124 -12.48 14.80 2.94
CA ASP A 124 -13.87 15.26 2.73
C ASP A 124 -14.30 15.07 1.26
N CYS A 125 -14.01 13.88 0.71
CA CYS A 125 -14.35 13.54 -0.67
C CYS A 125 -15.69 12.81 -0.76
N LEU A 126 -16.34 12.85 -1.92
CA LEU A 126 -17.64 12.20 -2.14
C LEU A 126 -17.52 10.67 -2.19
N GLY A 127 -16.36 10.15 -2.51
CA GLY A 127 -16.07 8.72 -2.51
C GLY A 127 -14.63 8.43 -2.86
N VAL A 128 -14.16 7.24 -2.47
CA VAL A 128 -12.82 6.72 -2.74
C VAL A 128 -12.92 5.30 -3.27
N GLY A 129 -12.13 4.99 -4.29
CA GLY A 129 -11.84 3.64 -4.75
C GLY A 129 -10.35 3.34 -4.60
N VAL A 130 -10.02 2.20 -4.00
CA VAL A 130 -8.65 1.69 -3.92
C VAL A 130 -8.61 0.28 -4.47
N ILE A 131 -7.66 0.02 -5.36
CA ILE A 131 -7.39 -1.30 -5.89
C ILE A 131 -5.92 -1.59 -5.68
N VAL A 132 -5.64 -2.76 -5.11
CA VAL A 132 -4.27 -3.23 -4.85
C VAL A 132 -4.06 -4.56 -5.59
N GLU A 133 -2.97 -4.64 -6.33
CA GLU A 133 -2.52 -5.86 -7.00
C GLU A 133 -1.13 -6.21 -6.48
N GLY A 134 -0.99 -7.38 -5.87
CA GLY A 134 0.25 -7.79 -5.22
C GLY A 134 0.64 -9.25 -5.47
N GLU A 135 1.93 -9.49 -5.73
CA GLU A 135 2.53 -10.81 -5.68
C GLU A 135 3.01 -11.09 -4.26
N HIS A 136 2.56 -12.20 -3.71
CA HIS A 136 2.88 -12.63 -2.35
C HIS A 136 4.02 -13.65 -2.35
N HIS A 137 5.20 -13.25 -1.92
CA HIS A 137 6.35 -14.15 -1.86
C HIS A 137 6.20 -15.28 -0.83
N CYS A 138 5.33 -15.13 0.16
CA CYS A 138 4.95 -16.24 1.03
C CYS A 138 4.25 -17.40 0.30
N MET A 139 3.69 -17.13 -0.88
CA MET A 139 3.06 -18.12 -1.76
C MET A 139 3.99 -18.55 -2.91
N SER A 140 4.77 -17.63 -3.48
CA SER A 140 5.64 -17.94 -4.63
C SER A 140 6.98 -18.55 -4.22
N SER A 141 7.66 -18.05 -3.17
CA SER A 141 8.99 -18.51 -2.79
C SER A 141 9.03 -19.78 -1.94
N ARG A 142 7.89 -20.16 -1.35
CA ARG A 142 7.70 -21.34 -0.49
C ARG A 142 6.24 -21.79 -0.53
N GLY A 143 5.89 -22.82 0.26
CA GLY A 143 4.51 -23.35 0.38
C GLY A 143 4.04 -23.92 -0.96
N VAL A 144 3.01 -23.32 -1.55
CA VAL A 144 2.39 -23.79 -2.80
C VAL A 144 3.21 -23.48 -4.05
N LYS A 145 4.24 -22.65 -3.97
CA LYS A 145 5.21 -22.33 -5.03
C LYS A 145 4.55 -21.88 -6.34
N LYS A 146 3.55 -21.00 -6.26
CA LYS A 146 2.86 -20.44 -7.43
C LYS A 146 3.45 -19.07 -7.78
N HIS A 147 4.37 -19.07 -8.74
CA HIS A 147 4.97 -17.87 -9.29
C HIS A 147 4.01 -17.14 -10.23
N GLY A 148 4.10 -15.82 -10.30
CA GLY A 148 3.29 -14.98 -11.18
C GLY A 148 1.81 -14.89 -10.81
N SER A 149 1.39 -15.48 -9.69
CA SER A 149 0.03 -15.31 -9.17
C SER A 149 -0.08 -13.96 -8.48
N THR A 150 -1.02 -13.14 -8.94
CA THR A 150 -1.30 -11.83 -8.36
C THR A 150 -2.62 -11.85 -7.61
N MET A 151 -2.62 -11.35 -6.39
CA MET A 151 -3.82 -11.11 -5.61
C MET A 151 -4.34 -9.71 -5.89
N LYS A 152 -5.63 -9.59 -6.17
CA LYS A 152 -6.31 -8.31 -6.37
C LYS A 152 -7.32 -8.08 -5.26
N THR A 153 -7.22 -6.95 -4.58
CA THR A 153 -8.17 -6.51 -3.55
C THR A 153 -8.71 -5.13 -3.90
N MET A 154 -9.96 -4.88 -3.53
CA MET A 154 -10.65 -3.62 -3.83
C MET A 154 -11.39 -3.13 -2.59
N HIS A 155 -11.38 -1.82 -2.39
CA HIS A 155 -12.16 -1.16 -1.36
C HIS A 155 -12.78 0.10 -1.94
N PHE A 156 -14.07 0.29 -1.71
CA PHE A 156 -14.85 1.42 -2.20
C PHE A 156 -15.60 2.09 -1.07
N THR A 157 -15.76 3.40 -1.13
CA THR A 157 -16.49 4.20 -0.15
C THR A 157 -17.33 5.26 -0.84
N GLY A 158 -18.29 5.84 -0.12
CA GLY A 158 -19.14 6.92 -0.64
C GLY A 158 -19.83 6.57 -1.95
N ILE A 159 -19.85 7.50 -2.90
CA ILE A 159 -20.56 7.36 -4.17
C ILE A 159 -20.17 6.11 -4.99
N PHE A 160 -18.95 5.58 -4.81
CA PHE A 160 -18.56 4.34 -5.49
C PHE A 160 -19.28 3.08 -4.97
N LEU A 161 -19.96 3.16 -3.82
CA LEU A 161 -20.84 2.08 -3.34
C LEU A 161 -22.23 2.19 -3.96
N ASP A 162 -22.73 3.41 -4.13
CA ASP A 162 -24.11 3.68 -4.53
C ASP A 162 -24.28 3.76 -6.06
N ASP A 163 -23.21 4.18 -6.76
CA ASP A 163 -23.18 4.38 -8.21
C ASP A 163 -22.23 3.37 -8.88
N SER A 164 -22.82 2.34 -9.49
CA SER A 164 -22.09 1.30 -10.21
C SER A 164 -21.38 1.83 -11.46
N GLU A 165 -21.86 2.92 -12.08
CA GLU A 165 -21.23 3.51 -13.25
C GLU A 165 -19.92 4.21 -12.86
N LYS A 166 -19.91 5.01 -11.80
CA LYS A 166 -18.72 5.64 -11.24
C LYS A 166 -17.69 4.62 -10.80
N LYS A 167 -18.12 3.55 -10.14
CA LYS A 167 -17.25 2.43 -9.79
C LYS A 167 -16.62 1.79 -11.03
N ASN A 168 -17.40 1.51 -12.06
CA ASN A 168 -16.90 0.90 -13.30
C ASN A 168 -16.01 1.87 -14.10
N GLU A 169 -16.28 3.17 -14.06
CA GLU A 169 -15.42 4.21 -14.62
C GLU A 169 -14.02 4.14 -14.02
N PHE A 170 -13.92 4.07 -12.68
CA PHE A 170 -12.63 3.90 -12.00
C PHE A 170 -11.92 2.60 -12.41
N ILE A 171 -12.64 1.47 -12.39
CA ILE A 171 -12.05 0.17 -12.79
C ILE A 171 -11.50 0.22 -14.22
N ARG A 172 -12.24 0.83 -15.16
CA ARG A 172 -11.77 1.00 -16.55
C ARG A 172 -10.58 1.93 -16.68
N SER A 173 -10.50 2.97 -15.87
CA SER A 173 -9.40 3.97 -15.93
C SER A 173 -8.04 3.41 -15.55
N ILE A 174 -8.02 2.29 -14.82
CA ILE A 174 -6.78 1.65 -14.34
C ILE A 174 -6.41 0.37 -15.10
N SER A 175 -7.29 -0.11 -15.94
CA SER A 175 -7.08 -1.32 -16.80
C SER A 175 -6.07 -1.07 -17.90
#